data_0200b117fda699b57e8ed5f639f65d21
#
_entry.id   0200b117fda699b57e8ed5f639f65d21
#
_cell.length_a   1.000
_cell.length_b   1.000
_cell.length_c   1.000
_cell.angle_alpha   90.00
_cell.angle_beta   90.00
_cell.angle_gamma   90.00
#
_symmetry.space_group_name_H-M   'P 1'
#
loop_
_entity.id
_entity.type
_entity.pdbx_description
1 polymer ?
#
loop_
_entity_poly.entity_id
_entity_poly.type
_entity_poly.pdbx_seq_one_letter_code
_entity_poly.pdbx_strand_id
1 'polypeptide(L)'
;NLVDQTGSIAMPERGEPNLLPLSWTGRSTSEKLTELRDQLDKHQATHLLLTQLDEIAWLTNLRGKDVPCNPVFESYALISKTEAICFCHFPTSTELKSLTDWTFHPYEDYAPTLKQLAEDASACVWLDPQGVTMGTLLLLQDQSAQVLEVESPVIMPRALKNEVELQRIRYAHRQAAVGKVQSLARLKQAERNSEKVSEQQYAGWLRSYYEKRPDFADLSFETIAGAGANAAIVHYSNPSAEKILTEGEFLLVVSGIQCGGGTTDATRTMIWGEPDAEQQRCYTRVLQAHIRLARQVFPEGTNGAVLDGVTRSLLWNEGLDFGHGTGHGVGAFLGVHEGPQRISAFAGDVGFRSGMIISNEPGYYRTGWGGIRLENLYVVQSATQHPRHPDGKKWLCFDTLTLIPFERKLVCEELLTEDEWNWLQHYHKRVWEEISPLLNEDGEKEYLQQACDWSQRLQAAA
;
A
#
# COMPACT_ATOMS: atom_id res chain seq x y z
N ASN A 1 29.21 -10.78 16.42
CA ASN A 1 28.30 -10.92 15.28
C ASN A 1 29.15 -11.08 14.01
N LEU A 2 28.77 -12.03 13.11
CA LEU A 2 29.51 -12.28 11.85
C LEU A 2 29.42 -11.06 10.91
N VAL A 3 28.30 -10.34 10.94
CA VAL A 3 28.10 -9.12 10.12
C VAL A 3 29.08 -8.01 10.56
N ASP A 4 29.30 -7.84 11.86
CA ASP A 4 30.23 -6.82 12.38
C ASP A 4 31.68 -7.12 12.00
N GLN A 5 31.99 -8.40 11.68
CA GLN A 5 33.37 -8.82 11.27
C GLN A 5 33.62 -8.62 9.77
N THR A 6 32.58 -8.38 8.96
CA THR A 6 32.71 -8.22 7.49
C THR A 6 33.01 -6.78 7.06
N GLY A 7 33.13 -5.84 7.99
CA GLY A 7 33.39 -4.43 7.72
C GLY A 7 32.15 -3.56 7.96
N SER A 8 32.35 -2.28 8.16
CA SER A 8 31.27 -1.33 8.44
C SER A 8 30.29 -1.25 7.27
N ILE A 9 29.12 -1.83 7.43
CA ILE A 9 27.97 -1.42 6.65
C ILE A 9 27.70 0.03 7.07
N ALA A 10 27.71 0.96 6.12
CA ALA A 10 27.31 2.33 6.39
C ALA A 10 25.89 2.30 6.97
N MET A 11 25.75 2.64 8.24
CA MET A 11 24.44 2.76 8.86
C MET A 11 23.70 3.91 8.15
N PRO A 12 22.43 3.73 7.78
CA PRO A 12 21.63 4.82 7.23
C PRO A 12 21.60 6.00 8.21
N GLU A 13 21.57 7.22 7.67
CA GLU A 13 21.36 8.41 8.51
C GLU A 13 20.02 8.29 9.22
N ARG A 14 20.06 8.24 10.54
CA ARG A 14 18.88 8.25 11.38
C ARG A 14 18.40 9.68 11.59
N GLY A 15 17.10 9.88 11.52
CA GLY A 15 16.46 11.17 11.79
C GLY A 15 15.62 11.15 13.06
N GLU A 16 15.44 12.32 13.68
CA GLU A 16 14.49 12.44 14.78
C GLU A 16 13.06 12.10 14.28
N PRO A 17 12.30 11.26 15.00
CA PRO A 17 10.91 11.00 14.65
C PRO A 17 10.04 12.25 14.79
N ASN A 18 9.11 12.45 13.87
CA ASN A 18 8.16 13.56 13.88
C ASN A 18 6.79 13.11 14.38
N LEU A 19 6.16 13.91 15.24
CA LEU A 19 4.80 13.68 15.71
C LEU A 19 3.79 14.13 14.65
N LEU A 20 2.94 13.21 14.21
CA LEU A 20 1.83 13.55 13.30
C LEU A 20 0.73 14.31 14.05
N PRO A 21 0.15 15.34 13.42
CA PRO A 21 -0.96 16.07 14.03
C PRO A 21 -2.22 15.18 14.11
N LEU A 22 -3.05 15.43 15.11
CA LEU A 22 -4.30 14.69 15.30
C LEU A 22 -5.25 14.83 14.10
N SER A 23 -5.15 15.91 13.33
CA SER A 23 -5.84 16.11 12.04
C SER A 23 -5.40 15.14 10.93
N TRP A 24 -4.33 14.34 11.15
CA TRP A 24 -3.89 13.29 10.24
C TRP A 24 -4.14 11.90 10.80
N THR A 25 -4.08 11.72 12.12
CA THR A 25 -4.18 10.41 12.77
C THR A 25 -5.59 10.10 13.28
N GLY A 26 -6.39 11.14 13.55
CA GLY A 26 -7.77 11.03 14.04
C GLY A 26 -7.91 10.50 15.47
N ARG A 27 -6.85 9.93 16.05
CA ARG A 27 -6.84 9.33 17.39
C ARG A 27 -5.55 9.68 18.12
N SER A 28 -5.69 10.08 19.37
CA SER A 28 -4.55 10.35 20.25
C SER A 28 -3.84 9.05 20.69
N THR A 29 -2.61 9.19 21.14
CA THR A 29 -1.85 8.07 21.74
C THR A 29 -2.52 7.56 23.02
N SER A 30 -3.10 8.47 23.80
CA SER A 30 -3.83 8.13 25.04
C SER A 30 -5.05 7.25 24.78
N GLU A 31 -5.86 7.57 23.76
CA GLU A 31 -7.01 6.74 23.36
C GLU A 31 -6.56 5.33 22.92
N LYS A 32 -5.48 5.26 22.14
CA LYS A 32 -4.93 3.98 21.67
C LYS A 32 -4.37 3.15 22.83
N LEU A 33 -3.63 3.78 23.77
CA LEU A 33 -3.11 3.10 24.95
C LEU A 33 -4.22 2.60 25.88
N THR A 34 -5.32 3.35 26.01
CA THR A 34 -6.47 2.92 26.81
C THR A 34 -7.07 1.64 26.28
N GLU A 35 -7.36 1.56 24.97
CA GLU A 35 -7.88 0.34 24.35
C GLU A 35 -6.90 -0.85 24.47
N LEU A 36 -5.60 -0.57 24.36
CA LEU A 36 -4.57 -1.57 24.46
C LEU A 36 -4.50 -2.15 25.90
N ARG A 37 -4.59 -1.30 26.90
CA ARG A 37 -4.65 -1.71 28.32
C ARG A 37 -5.86 -2.54 28.65
N ASP A 38 -7.01 -2.26 28.02
CA ASP A 38 -8.20 -3.13 28.10
C ASP A 38 -7.96 -4.53 27.51
N GLN A 39 -7.12 -4.64 26.48
CA GLN A 39 -6.73 -5.96 25.94
C GLN A 39 -5.77 -6.70 26.87
N LEU A 40 -4.81 -5.99 27.51
CA LEU A 40 -3.95 -6.58 28.53
C LEU A 40 -4.76 -7.19 29.67
N ASP A 41 -5.78 -6.48 30.17
CA ASP A 41 -6.67 -6.97 31.22
C ASP A 41 -7.44 -8.23 30.80
N LYS A 42 -8.01 -8.24 29.60
CA LYS A 42 -8.77 -9.40 29.06
C LYS A 42 -7.92 -10.64 28.92
N HIS A 43 -6.65 -10.49 28.56
CA HIS A 43 -5.71 -11.61 28.36
C HIS A 43 -4.90 -11.92 29.62
N GLN A 44 -5.15 -11.22 30.72
CA GLN A 44 -4.40 -11.35 31.97
C GLN A 44 -2.88 -11.13 31.81
N ALA A 45 -2.49 -10.38 30.79
CA ALA A 45 -1.12 -10.00 30.57
C ALA A 45 -0.77 -8.74 31.42
N THR A 46 0.45 -8.68 31.91
CA THR A 46 0.95 -7.51 32.66
C THR A 46 1.65 -6.53 31.74
N HIS A 47 2.26 -7.04 30.68
CA HIS A 47 3.03 -6.25 29.70
C HIS A 47 2.75 -6.72 28.29
N LEU A 48 2.76 -5.78 27.34
CA LEU A 48 2.82 -6.03 25.91
C LEU A 48 4.19 -5.58 25.39
N LEU A 49 4.88 -6.47 24.71
CA LEU A 49 6.13 -6.18 24.02
C LEU A 49 5.87 -6.03 22.52
N LEU A 50 6.15 -4.85 21.97
CA LEU A 50 6.09 -4.58 20.53
C LEU A 50 7.50 -4.43 19.96
N THR A 51 7.75 -5.10 18.84
CA THR A 51 9.03 -5.07 18.11
C THR A 51 8.82 -4.70 16.63
N GLN A 52 7.57 -4.64 16.16
CA GLN A 52 7.23 -4.21 14.82
C GLN A 52 7.22 -2.68 14.75
N LEU A 53 8.05 -2.10 13.88
CA LEU A 53 8.26 -0.66 13.79
C LEU A 53 6.99 0.10 13.39
N ASP A 54 6.20 -0.48 12.52
CA ASP A 54 4.95 0.11 12.03
C ASP A 54 3.84 0.11 13.11
N GLU A 55 3.80 -0.90 13.98
CA GLU A 55 2.89 -0.92 15.14
C GLU A 55 3.23 0.18 16.14
N ILE A 56 4.53 0.32 16.45
CA ILE A 56 5.04 1.35 17.36
C ILE A 56 4.78 2.73 16.77
N ALA A 57 5.08 2.93 15.49
CA ALA A 57 4.85 4.20 14.79
C ALA A 57 3.35 4.58 14.74
N TRP A 58 2.46 3.59 14.52
CA TRP A 58 1.02 3.84 14.56
C TRP A 58 0.53 4.18 15.97
N LEU A 59 1.00 3.44 16.98
CA LEU A 59 0.55 3.59 18.36
C LEU A 59 1.00 4.92 18.96
N THR A 60 2.24 5.35 18.67
CA THR A 60 2.82 6.61 19.14
C THR A 60 2.44 7.83 18.30
N ASN A 61 1.81 7.65 17.14
CA ASN A 61 1.63 8.69 16.11
C ASN A 61 2.95 9.30 15.60
N LEU A 62 4.08 8.67 15.86
CA LEU A 62 5.39 9.12 15.39
C LEU A 62 5.71 8.53 14.01
N ARG A 63 6.45 9.29 13.21
CA ARG A 63 7.01 8.82 11.93
C ARG A 63 8.49 9.19 11.87
N GLY A 64 9.31 8.26 11.36
CA GLY A 64 10.74 8.44 11.17
C GLY A 64 11.16 8.26 9.72
N LYS A 65 12.48 8.13 9.51
CA LYS A 65 13.09 7.94 8.18
C LYS A 65 14.18 6.87 8.20
N ASP A 66 14.18 5.99 9.21
CA ASP A 66 15.24 4.99 9.39
C ASP A 66 15.16 3.85 8.39
N VAL A 67 13.99 3.67 7.76
CA VAL A 67 13.77 2.69 6.69
C VAL A 67 13.39 3.42 5.40
N PRO A 68 14.12 3.23 4.29
CA PRO A 68 13.79 3.86 3.02
C PRO A 68 12.34 3.57 2.60
N CYS A 69 11.65 4.59 2.12
CA CYS A 69 10.26 4.53 1.63
C CYS A 69 9.20 4.16 2.69
N ASN A 70 9.60 3.82 3.90
CA ASN A 70 8.68 3.47 4.99
C ASN A 70 8.90 4.45 6.16
N PRO A 71 7.90 5.27 6.54
CA PRO A 71 8.07 6.31 7.53
C PRO A 71 8.04 5.79 8.98
N VAL A 72 8.93 4.87 9.29
CA VAL A 72 9.11 4.28 10.62
C VAL A 72 10.49 4.64 11.20
N PHE A 73 10.69 4.39 12.48
CA PHE A 73 11.95 4.60 13.19
C PHE A 73 12.31 3.36 13.99
N GLU A 74 13.62 3.08 14.11
CA GLU A 74 14.12 1.95 14.87
C GLU A 74 13.76 2.10 16.35
N SER A 75 12.93 1.18 16.85
CA SER A 75 12.40 1.25 18.21
C SER A 75 11.90 -0.09 18.71
N TYR A 76 11.76 -0.19 20.03
CA TYR A 76 10.98 -1.20 20.74
C TYR A 76 10.00 -0.51 21.66
N ALA A 77 8.89 -1.17 22.01
CA ALA A 77 7.98 -0.63 23.01
C ALA A 77 7.59 -1.70 24.03
N LEU A 78 7.54 -1.29 25.28
CA LEU A 78 7.06 -2.10 26.39
C LEU A 78 5.93 -1.35 27.09
N ILE A 79 4.73 -1.90 27.06
CA ILE A 79 3.54 -1.25 27.56
C ILE A 79 2.96 -2.10 28.70
N SER A 80 2.79 -1.48 29.86
CA SER A 80 2.10 -2.04 31.01
C SER A 80 0.75 -1.36 31.24
N LYS A 81 0.05 -1.78 32.29
CA LYS A 81 -1.22 -1.13 32.72
C LYS A 81 -1.04 0.33 33.09
N THR A 82 0.13 0.75 33.54
CA THR A 82 0.41 2.09 34.06
C THR A 82 1.43 2.86 33.25
N GLU A 83 2.34 2.18 32.56
CA GLU A 83 3.46 2.80 31.84
C GLU A 83 3.47 2.39 30.38
N ALA A 84 4.02 3.24 29.52
CA ALA A 84 4.33 2.94 28.13
C ALA A 84 5.74 3.47 27.86
N ILE A 85 6.68 2.56 27.60
CA ILE A 85 8.09 2.87 27.37
C ILE A 85 8.40 2.61 25.90
N CYS A 86 9.02 3.57 25.23
CA CYS A 86 9.57 3.43 23.89
C CYS A 86 11.11 3.57 23.94
N PHE A 87 11.80 2.58 23.45
CA PHE A 87 13.27 2.59 23.33
C PHE A 87 13.65 3.03 21.92
N CYS A 88 14.37 4.14 21.76
CA CYS A 88 14.72 4.70 20.46
C CYS A 88 16.05 5.48 20.51
N HIS A 89 16.57 5.86 19.33
CA HIS A 89 17.87 6.53 19.22
C HIS A 89 17.84 8.02 19.62
N PHE A 90 16.67 8.67 19.68
CA PHE A 90 16.52 10.10 20.00
C PHE A 90 15.56 10.35 21.19
N PRO A 91 15.80 9.74 22.37
CA PRO A 91 14.81 9.74 23.45
C PRO A 91 14.58 11.14 24.09
N THR A 92 15.42 12.12 23.78
CA THR A 92 15.38 13.48 24.36
C THR A 92 14.86 14.55 23.40
N SER A 93 14.40 14.16 22.19
CA SER A 93 13.89 15.13 21.21
C SER A 93 12.69 15.93 21.78
N THR A 94 12.50 17.13 21.28
CA THR A 94 11.44 18.03 21.78
C THR A 94 10.06 17.47 21.46
N GLU A 95 9.90 16.83 20.29
CA GLU A 95 8.62 16.25 19.88
C GLU A 95 8.21 15.06 20.76
N LEU A 96 9.15 14.19 21.10
CA LEU A 96 8.89 13.05 21.98
C LEU A 96 8.47 13.50 23.39
N LYS A 97 9.08 14.56 23.91
CA LYS A 97 8.70 15.14 25.22
C LYS A 97 7.27 15.67 25.28
N SER A 98 6.64 15.94 24.14
CA SER A 98 5.25 16.37 24.10
C SER A 98 4.26 15.21 24.32
N LEU A 99 4.70 13.96 24.16
CA LEU A 99 3.91 12.76 24.40
C LEU A 99 3.97 12.35 25.87
N THR A 100 3.16 12.99 26.70
CA THR A 100 3.18 12.80 28.16
C THR A 100 2.72 11.41 28.62
N ASP A 101 2.07 10.65 27.75
CA ASP A 101 1.62 9.26 28.01
C ASP A 101 2.72 8.22 27.76
N TRP A 102 3.86 8.66 27.24
CA TRP A 102 5.00 7.82 26.90
C TRP A 102 6.27 8.27 27.62
N THR A 103 7.09 7.31 28.02
CA THR A 103 8.48 7.52 28.47
C THR A 103 9.43 7.03 27.40
N PHE A 104 10.40 7.85 27.01
CA PHE A 104 11.37 7.51 25.98
C PHE A 104 12.73 7.21 26.61
N HIS A 105 13.31 6.07 26.28
CA HIS A 105 14.60 5.59 26.75
C HIS A 105 15.58 5.39 25.59
N PRO A 106 16.91 5.40 25.84
CA PRO A 106 17.89 5.01 24.86
C PRO A 106 17.60 3.61 24.29
N TYR A 107 17.85 3.44 23.01
CA TYR A 107 17.62 2.16 22.31
C TYR A 107 18.37 0.99 23.00
N GLU A 108 19.54 1.25 23.53
CA GLU A 108 20.41 0.29 24.20
C GLU A 108 19.82 -0.24 25.51
N ASP A 109 18.92 0.49 26.14
CA ASP A 109 18.30 0.13 27.42
C ASP A 109 17.23 -0.96 27.26
N TYR A 110 16.81 -1.28 26.02
CA TYR A 110 15.81 -2.31 25.73
C TYR A 110 16.17 -3.67 26.30
N ALA A 111 17.35 -4.21 25.95
CA ALA A 111 17.74 -5.55 26.34
C ALA A 111 17.98 -5.67 27.87
N PRO A 112 18.63 -4.71 28.56
CA PRO A 112 18.69 -4.72 30.03
C PRO A 112 17.32 -4.67 30.70
N THR A 113 16.42 -3.81 30.23
CA THR A 113 15.04 -3.69 30.78
C THR A 113 14.26 -4.99 30.60
N LEU A 114 14.33 -5.60 29.41
CA LEU A 114 13.64 -6.87 29.15
C LEU A 114 14.19 -8.01 30.00
N LYS A 115 15.50 -8.08 30.23
CA LYS A 115 16.11 -9.07 31.13
C LYS A 115 15.64 -8.91 32.57
N GLN A 116 15.58 -7.69 33.07
CA GLN A 116 15.08 -7.41 34.41
C GLN A 116 13.59 -7.84 34.55
N LEU A 117 12.75 -7.53 33.54
CA LEU A 117 11.37 -7.95 33.52
C LEU A 117 11.22 -9.49 33.47
N ALA A 118 12.10 -10.16 32.74
CA ALA A 118 12.09 -11.63 32.60
C ALA A 118 12.37 -12.36 33.92
N GLU A 119 13.06 -11.72 34.87
CA GLU A 119 13.32 -12.26 36.21
C GLU A 119 12.10 -12.17 37.15
N ASP A 120 11.10 -11.34 36.83
CA ASP A 120 9.89 -11.14 37.65
C ASP A 120 8.86 -12.26 37.42
N ALA A 121 8.72 -13.16 38.40
CA ALA A 121 7.75 -14.27 38.36
C ALA A 121 6.29 -13.81 38.33
N SER A 122 5.97 -12.55 38.64
CA SER A 122 4.63 -11.99 38.54
C SER A 122 4.31 -11.42 37.15
N ALA A 123 5.35 -11.27 36.29
CA ALA A 123 5.18 -10.74 34.95
C ALA A 123 4.59 -11.79 33.99
N CYS A 124 3.65 -11.34 33.16
CA CYS A 124 3.15 -12.06 31.99
C CYS A 124 3.34 -11.16 30.78
N VAL A 125 4.31 -11.49 29.91
CA VAL A 125 4.68 -10.70 28.75
C VAL A 125 3.98 -11.22 27.50
N TRP A 126 3.05 -10.42 26.98
CA TRP A 126 2.39 -10.70 25.70
C TRP A 126 3.31 -10.24 24.56
N LEU A 127 3.57 -11.11 23.61
CA LEU A 127 4.30 -10.82 22.37
C LEU A 127 3.67 -11.56 21.19
N ASP A 128 3.85 -10.99 19.99
CA ASP A 128 3.45 -11.65 18.75
C ASP A 128 4.61 -12.53 18.26
N PRO A 129 4.45 -13.87 18.18
CA PRO A 129 5.50 -14.78 17.74
C PRO A 129 5.91 -14.56 16.28
N GLN A 130 5.05 -13.95 15.45
CA GLN A 130 5.36 -13.63 14.05
C GLN A 130 6.17 -12.34 13.92
N GLY A 131 6.09 -11.46 14.91
CA GLY A 131 6.72 -10.15 14.89
C GLY A 131 8.04 -10.04 15.67
N VAL A 132 8.31 -10.99 16.57
CA VAL A 132 9.45 -10.92 17.48
C VAL A 132 10.70 -11.59 16.89
N THR A 133 11.90 -11.04 17.22
CA THR A 133 13.16 -11.68 16.83
C THR A 133 13.54 -12.82 17.77
N MET A 134 14.29 -13.82 17.26
CA MET A 134 14.85 -14.88 18.11
C MET A 134 15.71 -14.32 19.26
N GLY A 135 16.44 -13.22 19.03
CA GLY A 135 17.22 -12.56 20.08
C GLY A 135 16.36 -12.09 21.26
N THR A 136 15.18 -11.53 20.97
CA THR A 136 14.19 -11.13 21.98
C THR A 136 13.63 -12.34 22.73
N LEU A 137 13.25 -13.42 22.02
CA LEU A 137 12.76 -14.64 22.65
C LEU A 137 13.77 -15.26 23.61
N LEU A 138 15.06 -15.29 23.24
CA LEU A 138 16.14 -15.78 24.07
C LEU A 138 16.36 -14.97 25.35
N LEU A 139 15.97 -13.68 25.38
CA LEU A 139 16.03 -12.87 26.61
C LEU A 139 14.94 -13.27 27.63
N LEU A 140 13.82 -13.81 27.14
CA LEU A 140 12.68 -14.24 27.96
C LEU A 140 12.71 -15.75 28.27
N GLN A 141 13.46 -16.53 27.49
CA GLN A 141 13.54 -17.98 27.63
C GLN A 141 14.21 -18.39 28.94
N ASP A 142 13.66 -19.45 29.56
CA ASP A 142 14.20 -20.04 30.81
C ASP A 142 14.27 -19.05 32.00
N GLN A 143 13.44 -18.00 31.98
CA GLN A 143 13.30 -17.01 33.03
C GLN A 143 12.03 -17.23 33.87
N SER A 144 11.81 -16.38 34.86
CA SER A 144 10.67 -16.50 35.79
C SER A 144 9.35 -15.95 35.23
N ALA A 145 9.42 -14.95 34.33
CA ALA A 145 8.24 -14.35 33.72
C ALA A 145 7.52 -15.33 32.79
N GLN A 146 6.19 -15.25 32.78
CA GLN A 146 5.36 -15.98 31.82
C GLN A 146 5.39 -15.26 30.45
N VAL A 147 5.38 -16.03 29.35
CA VAL A 147 5.27 -15.50 27.99
C VAL A 147 3.95 -15.92 27.41
N LEU A 148 3.17 -14.94 26.93
CA LEU A 148 1.92 -15.14 26.21
C LEU A 148 2.16 -14.90 24.72
N GLU A 149 2.22 -15.96 23.94
CA GLU A 149 2.44 -15.92 22.49
C GLU A 149 1.10 -15.84 21.75
N VAL A 150 0.66 -14.62 21.48
CA VAL A 150 -0.60 -14.34 20.77
C VAL A 150 -0.38 -13.19 19.79
N GLU A 151 -1.13 -13.16 18.69
CA GLU A 151 -1.11 -12.07 17.69
C GLU A 151 -1.22 -10.70 18.35
N SER A 152 -0.48 -9.73 17.82
CA SER A 152 -0.46 -8.37 18.36
C SER A 152 -1.85 -7.72 18.37
N PRO A 153 -2.29 -7.16 19.52
CA PRO A 153 -3.57 -6.45 19.59
C PRO A 153 -3.62 -5.14 18.81
N VAL A 154 -2.49 -4.70 18.24
CA VAL A 154 -2.35 -3.48 17.42
C VAL A 154 -2.72 -3.72 15.96
N ILE A 155 -2.53 -4.95 15.45
CA ILE A 155 -2.69 -5.29 14.03
C ILE A 155 -4.08 -4.90 13.51
N MET A 156 -5.14 -5.35 14.15
CA MET A 156 -6.50 -5.12 13.68
C MET A 156 -6.95 -3.64 13.82
N PRO A 157 -6.74 -2.94 14.95
CA PRO A 157 -7.04 -1.52 15.05
C PRO A 157 -6.30 -0.64 14.02
N ARG A 158 -5.06 -0.99 13.67
CA ARG A 158 -4.27 -0.32 12.63
C ARG A 158 -4.81 -0.58 11.23
N ALA A 159 -5.27 -1.80 10.94
CA ALA A 159 -5.85 -2.16 9.66
C ALA A 159 -7.18 -1.44 9.38
N LEU A 160 -7.97 -1.12 10.42
CA LEU A 160 -9.26 -0.44 10.33
C LEU A 160 -9.05 1.09 10.39
N LYS A 161 -8.88 1.71 9.23
CA LYS A 161 -8.66 3.17 9.14
C LYS A 161 -9.88 3.93 9.61
N ASN A 162 -9.66 4.92 10.49
CA ASN A 162 -10.70 5.86 10.91
C ASN A 162 -11.00 6.90 9.82
N GLU A 163 -12.06 7.68 9.99
CA GLU A 163 -12.50 8.64 8.98
C GLU A 163 -11.45 9.71 8.65
N VAL A 164 -10.64 10.13 9.61
CA VAL A 164 -9.56 11.11 9.39
C VAL A 164 -8.45 10.49 8.56
N GLU A 165 -7.99 9.28 8.90
CA GLU A 165 -7.02 8.53 8.11
C GLU A 165 -7.53 8.30 6.67
N LEU A 166 -8.80 7.91 6.49
CA LEU A 166 -9.40 7.74 5.17
C LEU A 166 -9.42 9.04 4.35
N GLN A 167 -9.72 10.18 4.97
CA GLN A 167 -9.67 11.49 4.30
C GLN A 167 -8.24 11.83 3.85
N ARG A 168 -7.23 11.55 4.68
CA ARG A 168 -5.82 11.79 4.36
C ARG A 168 -5.33 10.84 3.25
N ILE A 169 -5.74 9.58 3.28
CA ILE A 169 -5.45 8.60 2.22
C ILE A 169 -6.07 9.06 0.89
N ARG A 170 -7.32 9.51 0.87
CA ARG A 170 -7.95 10.08 -0.34
C ARG A 170 -7.20 11.30 -0.86
N TYR A 171 -6.74 12.17 0.04
CA TYR A 171 -5.91 13.31 -0.33
C TYR A 171 -4.60 12.86 -0.99
N ALA A 172 -3.87 11.91 -0.38
CA ALA A 172 -2.62 11.36 -0.91
C ALA A 172 -2.81 10.76 -2.31
N HIS A 173 -3.90 10.02 -2.53
CA HIS A 173 -4.20 9.43 -3.83
C HIS A 173 -4.46 10.48 -4.92
N ARG A 174 -5.13 11.59 -4.59
CA ARG A 174 -5.27 12.71 -5.55
C ARG A 174 -3.92 13.33 -5.89
N GLN A 175 -3.04 13.53 -4.90
CA GLN A 175 -1.69 14.06 -5.16
C GLN A 175 -0.86 13.09 -6.01
N ALA A 176 -0.89 11.79 -5.71
CA ALA A 176 -0.23 10.77 -6.52
C ALA A 176 -0.78 10.71 -7.95
N ALA A 177 -2.10 10.80 -8.10
CA ALA A 177 -2.74 10.81 -9.42
C ALA A 177 -2.30 12.00 -10.27
N VAL A 178 -2.20 13.21 -9.69
CA VAL A 178 -1.69 14.39 -10.40
C VAL A 178 -0.28 14.13 -10.92
N GLY A 179 0.67 13.70 -10.09
CA GLY A 179 2.04 13.42 -10.51
C GLY A 179 2.12 12.33 -11.58
N LYS A 180 1.31 11.27 -11.45
CA LYS A 180 1.24 10.19 -12.45
C LYS A 180 0.68 10.69 -13.78
N VAL A 181 -0.42 11.46 -13.77
CA VAL A 181 -1.01 12.05 -14.98
C VAL A 181 -0.03 12.97 -15.69
N GLN A 182 0.71 13.80 -14.95
CA GLN A 182 1.76 14.65 -15.51
C GLN A 182 2.86 13.83 -16.20
N SER A 183 3.31 12.74 -15.59
CA SER A 183 4.30 11.85 -16.19
C SER A 183 3.79 11.14 -17.44
N LEU A 184 2.52 10.73 -17.46
CA LEU A 184 1.86 10.11 -18.62
C LEU A 184 1.68 11.11 -19.76
N ALA A 185 1.27 12.35 -19.47
CA ALA A 185 1.19 13.43 -20.44
C ALA A 185 2.57 13.69 -21.09
N ARG A 186 3.64 13.75 -20.26
CA ARG A 186 5.02 13.91 -20.75
C ARG A 186 5.47 12.71 -21.61
N LEU A 187 5.08 11.49 -21.24
CA LEU A 187 5.38 10.29 -22.03
C LEU A 187 4.72 10.35 -23.41
N LYS A 188 3.43 10.72 -23.48
CA LYS A 188 2.71 10.87 -24.75
C LYS A 188 3.25 12.02 -25.61
N GLN A 189 3.72 13.09 -24.99
CA GLN A 189 4.42 14.16 -25.70
C GLN A 189 5.74 13.67 -26.30
N ALA A 190 6.53 12.89 -25.55
CA ALA A 190 7.78 12.30 -26.02
C ALA A 190 7.54 11.35 -27.21
N GLU A 191 6.49 10.51 -27.12
CA GLU A 191 6.07 9.62 -28.21
C GLU A 191 5.75 10.41 -29.49
N ARG A 192 4.92 11.46 -29.40
CA ARG A 192 4.58 12.33 -30.54
C ARG A 192 5.82 13.01 -31.17
N ASN A 193 6.79 13.36 -30.35
CA ASN A 193 8.04 14.00 -30.80
C ASN A 193 9.12 12.99 -31.24
N SER A 194 8.84 11.68 -31.21
CA SER A 194 9.81 10.62 -31.49
C SER A 194 11.08 10.73 -30.63
N GLU A 195 10.93 11.16 -29.38
CA GLU A 195 12.05 11.24 -28.43
C GLU A 195 12.46 9.83 -27.99
N LYS A 196 13.75 9.62 -27.73
CA LYS A 196 14.25 8.40 -27.11
C LYS A 196 14.05 8.49 -25.61
N VAL A 197 13.25 7.62 -25.04
CA VAL A 197 12.95 7.57 -23.60
C VAL A 197 13.42 6.24 -23.03
N SER A 198 14.28 6.29 -22.00
CA SER A 198 14.67 5.08 -21.26
C SER A 198 13.75 4.83 -20.05
N GLU A 199 13.79 3.62 -19.52
CA GLU A 199 13.08 3.27 -18.27
C GLU A 199 13.48 4.21 -17.14
N GLN A 200 14.78 4.43 -16.94
CA GLN A 200 15.31 5.31 -15.90
C GLN A 200 14.87 6.77 -16.10
N GLN A 201 14.85 7.24 -17.34
CA GLN A 201 14.41 8.60 -17.64
C GLN A 201 12.94 8.79 -17.30
N TYR A 202 12.07 7.83 -17.64
CA TYR A 202 10.66 7.88 -17.28
C TYR A 202 10.46 7.85 -15.75
N ALA A 203 11.15 6.95 -15.05
CA ALA A 203 11.11 6.88 -13.58
C ALA A 203 11.56 8.20 -12.94
N GLY A 204 12.60 8.84 -13.49
CA GLY A 204 13.08 10.16 -13.06
C GLY A 204 12.06 11.28 -13.28
N TRP A 205 11.35 11.29 -14.40
CA TRP A 205 10.26 12.24 -14.63
C TRP A 205 9.15 12.07 -13.60
N LEU A 206 8.70 10.83 -13.39
CA LEU A 206 7.65 10.53 -12.43
C LEU A 206 8.03 10.98 -11.01
N ARG A 207 9.24 10.65 -10.56
CA ARG A 207 9.77 11.10 -9.26
C ARG A 207 9.75 12.62 -9.16
N SER A 208 10.21 13.34 -10.20
CA SER A 208 10.25 14.81 -10.20
C SER A 208 8.86 15.47 -10.11
N TYR A 209 7.82 14.81 -10.64
CA TYR A 209 6.43 15.27 -10.50
C TYR A 209 5.88 14.96 -9.11
N TYR A 210 6.24 13.84 -8.51
CA TYR A 210 5.84 13.49 -7.15
C TYR A 210 6.46 14.44 -6.11
N GLU A 211 7.75 14.75 -6.23
CA GLU A 211 8.47 15.68 -5.33
C GLU A 211 7.88 17.09 -5.33
N LYS A 212 7.17 17.48 -6.38
CA LYS A 212 6.47 18.77 -6.46
C LYS A 212 5.09 18.76 -5.80
N ARG A 213 4.61 17.64 -5.29
CA ARG A 213 3.29 17.58 -4.64
C ARG A 213 3.34 18.19 -3.25
N PRO A 214 2.31 18.96 -2.87
CA PRO A 214 2.16 19.41 -1.50
C PRO A 214 2.19 18.22 -0.53
N ASP A 215 2.83 18.38 0.61
CA ASP A 215 2.96 17.36 1.66
C ASP A 215 3.65 16.04 1.21
N PHE A 216 4.39 16.05 0.10
CA PHE A 216 5.24 14.93 -0.29
C PHE A 216 6.32 14.70 0.76
N ALA A 217 6.42 13.48 1.25
CA ALA A 217 7.43 13.10 2.24
C ALA A 217 8.52 12.19 1.64
N ASP A 218 8.11 11.18 0.88
CA ASP A 218 8.98 10.23 0.18
C ASP A 218 8.18 9.42 -0.86
N LEU A 219 8.85 8.55 -1.61
CA LEU A 219 8.19 7.45 -2.30
C LEU A 219 7.68 6.42 -1.28
N SER A 220 6.66 5.64 -1.62
CA SER A 220 6.22 4.50 -0.78
C SER A 220 7.02 3.22 -1.07
N PHE A 221 7.75 3.20 -2.18
CA PHE A 221 8.74 2.22 -2.62
C PHE A 221 9.48 2.76 -3.85
N GLU A 222 10.63 2.17 -4.18
CA GLU A 222 11.34 2.54 -5.41
C GLU A 222 10.51 2.24 -6.65
N THR A 223 10.41 3.24 -7.54
CA THR A 223 9.59 3.13 -8.75
C THR A 223 10.03 1.96 -9.63
N ILE A 224 9.09 1.08 -9.96
CA ILE A 224 9.27 0.05 -10.99
C ILE A 224 8.84 0.66 -12.33
N ALA A 225 9.72 0.63 -13.33
CA ALA A 225 9.41 1.05 -14.70
C ALA A 225 10.09 0.06 -15.67
N GLY A 226 9.37 -0.98 -16.07
CA GLY A 226 9.89 -2.04 -16.95
C GLY A 226 9.31 -1.92 -18.36
N ALA A 227 10.18 -1.86 -19.37
CA ALA A 227 9.80 -1.78 -20.78
C ALA A 227 10.04 -3.11 -21.51
N GLY A 228 9.13 -3.49 -22.40
CA GLY A 228 9.24 -4.72 -23.19
C GLY A 228 9.42 -5.94 -22.31
N ALA A 229 10.47 -6.73 -22.51
CA ALA A 229 10.76 -7.94 -21.73
C ALA A 229 10.93 -7.69 -20.22
N ASN A 230 11.42 -6.51 -19.80
CA ASN A 230 11.59 -6.15 -18.40
C ASN A 230 10.25 -6.00 -17.68
N ALA A 231 9.17 -5.67 -18.39
CA ALA A 231 7.82 -5.63 -17.84
C ALA A 231 7.32 -6.99 -17.33
N ALA A 232 7.93 -8.11 -17.77
CA ALA A 232 7.61 -9.45 -17.27
C ALA A 232 8.22 -9.75 -15.90
N ILE A 233 9.13 -8.90 -15.39
CA ILE A 233 9.76 -9.07 -14.09
C ILE A 233 8.90 -8.35 -13.04
N VAL A 234 8.17 -9.11 -12.23
CA VAL A 234 7.13 -8.59 -11.31
C VAL A 234 7.66 -7.49 -10.39
N HIS A 235 8.87 -7.66 -9.85
CA HIS A 235 9.54 -6.69 -8.98
C HIS A 235 10.82 -6.13 -9.63
N TYR A 236 10.66 -5.52 -10.81
CA TYR A 236 11.77 -4.91 -11.55
C TYR A 236 12.21 -3.60 -10.89
N SER A 237 13.11 -3.69 -9.91
CA SER A 237 13.50 -2.58 -9.03
C SER A 237 14.63 -1.67 -9.54
N ASN A 238 15.14 -1.92 -10.76
CA ASN A 238 16.29 -1.17 -11.29
C ASN A 238 16.07 -0.72 -12.74
N PRO A 239 15.24 0.32 -12.96
CA PRO A 239 14.99 0.87 -14.30
C PRO A 239 16.30 1.23 -15.02
N SER A 240 16.50 0.71 -16.23
CA SER A 240 17.73 0.84 -17.00
C SER A 240 17.82 2.15 -17.77
N ALA A 241 18.99 2.79 -17.76
CA ALA A 241 19.29 3.93 -18.64
C ALA A 241 19.48 3.49 -20.11
N GLU A 242 19.86 2.23 -20.34
CA GLU A 242 20.17 1.70 -21.67
C GLU A 242 18.93 1.12 -22.37
N LYS A 243 17.93 0.67 -21.60
CA LYS A 243 16.68 0.16 -22.16
C LYS A 243 15.81 1.34 -22.61
N ILE A 244 15.82 1.57 -23.92
CA ILE A 244 14.98 2.59 -24.59
C ILE A 244 13.65 1.93 -24.98
N LEU A 245 12.55 2.66 -24.81
CA LEU A 245 11.22 2.28 -25.27
C LEU A 245 11.21 2.20 -26.78
N THR A 246 10.66 1.12 -27.33
CA THR A 246 10.54 0.90 -28.78
C THR A 246 9.09 0.61 -29.16
N GLU A 247 8.78 0.81 -30.44
CA GLU A 247 7.44 0.63 -31.00
C GLU A 247 6.86 -0.75 -30.66
N GLY A 248 5.61 -0.78 -30.19
CA GLY A 248 4.90 -1.98 -29.81
C GLY A 248 5.29 -2.58 -28.46
N GLU A 249 6.13 -1.90 -27.64
CA GLU A 249 6.49 -2.39 -26.32
C GLU A 249 5.59 -1.85 -25.21
N PHE A 250 5.26 -2.73 -24.27
CA PHE A 250 4.68 -2.29 -22.99
C PHE A 250 5.67 -1.48 -22.16
N LEU A 251 5.16 -0.50 -21.42
CA LEU A 251 5.81 0.11 -20.28
C LEU A 251 4.92 -0.12 -19.05
N LEU A 252 5.32 -1.05 -18.18
CA LEU A 252 4.66 -1.32 -16.90
C LEU A 252 5.29 -0.45 -15.81
N VAL A 253 4.48 0.34 -15.12
CA VAL A 253 4.96 1.28 -14.09
C VAL A 253 4.19 1.11 -12.80
N VAL A 254 4.90 0.69 -11.74
CA VAL A 254 4.41 0.66 -10.36
C VAL A 254 5.01 1.83 -9.60
N SER A 255 4.20 2.59 -8.93
CA SER A 255 4.67 3.77 -8.20
C SER A 255 3.69 4.22 -7.14
N GLY A 256 4.23 4.75 -6.06
CA GLY A 256 3.46 5.32 -4.98
C GLY A 256 4.25 6.33 -4.16
N ILE A 257 3.56 7.06 -3.31
CA ILE A 257 4.14 8.10 -2.45
C ILE A 257 3.62 8.01 -1.02
N GLN A 258 4.45 8.47 -0.11
CA GLN A 258 4.10 8.87 1.25
C GLN A 258 3.75 10.36 1.20
N CYS A 259 2.49 10.73 1.41
CA CYS A 259 2.05 12.11 1.23
C CYS A 259 0.93 12.46 2.20
N GLY A 260 1.13 13.52 2.97
CA GLY A 260 0.08 14.16 3.75
C GLY A 260 -0.74 13.24 4.66
N GLY A 261 -0.14 12.22 5.26
CA GLY A 261 -0.80 11.25 6.14
C GLY A 261 -1.36 10.02 5.44
N GLY A 262 -1.08 9.82 4.13
CA GLY A 262 -1.48 8.64 3.39
C GLY A 262 -0.32 7.98 2.63
N THR A 263 -0.47 6.69 2.34
CA THR A 263 0.41 5.87 1.51
C THR A 263 -0.34 5.48 0.26
N THR A 264 0.31 5.55 -0.91
CA THR A 264 -0.31 5.19 -2.18
C THR A 264 0.47 4.12 -2.91
N ASP A 265 -0.23 3.37 -3.74
CA ASP A 265 0.28 2.37 -4.66
C ASP A 265 -0.59 2.34 -5.91
N ALA A 266 0.03 2.25 -7.09
CA ALA A 266 -0.70 2.14 -8.34
C ALA A 266 0.17 1.60 -9.47
N THR A 267 -0.34 0.60 -10.18
CA THR A 267 0.26 0.12 -11.43
C THR A 267 -0.56 0.55 -12.64
N ARG A 268 0.14 1.01 -13.67
CA ARG A 268 -0.40 1.15 -15.03
C ARG A 268 0.55 0.51 -16.03
N THR A 269 -0.05 -0.18 -17.01
CA THR A 269 0.66 -0.66 -18.19
C THR A 269 0.23 0.20 -19.38
N MET A 270 1.20 0.85 -20.02
CA MET A 270 1.04 1.67 -21.21
C MET A 270 1.65 0.96 -22.40
N ILE A 271 1.37 1.46 -23.60
CA ILE A 271 2.01 1.05 -24.83
C ILE A 271 2.79 2.22 -25.43
N TRP A 272 3.99 1.95 -25.92
CA TRP A 272 4.73 2.88 -26.77
C TRP A 272 4.46 2.53 -28.22
N GLY A 273 3.81 3.45 -28.96
CA GLY A 273 3.35 3.19 -30.31
C GLY A 273 1.99 2.47 -30.39
N GLU A 274 1.85 1.54 -31.31
CA GLU A 274 0.60 0.81 -31.53
C GLU A 274 0.68 -0.64 -30.99
N PRO A 275 -0.36 -1.12 -30.30
CA PRO A 275 -0.40 -2.50 -29.82
C PRO A 275 -0.79 -3.49 -30.93
N ASP A 276 -0.37 -4.73 -30.80
CA ASP A 276 -0.92 -5.83 -31.55
C ASP A 276 -2.21 -6.39 -30.93
N ALA A 277 -2.93 -7.25 -31.65
CA ALA A 277 -4.20 -7.83 -31.24
C ALA A 277 -4.05 -8.75 -29.99
N GLU A 278 -2.91 -9.43 -29.81
CA GLU A 278 -2.65 -10.25 -28.62
C GLU A 278 -2.45 -9.38 -27.38
N GLN A 279 -1.72 -8.27 -27.50
CA GLN A 279 -1.52 -7.31 -26.45
C GLN A 279 -2.85 -6.71 -26.00
N GLN A 280 -3.69 -6.29 -26.93
CA GLN A 280 -5.03 -5.75 -26.63
C GLN A 280 -5.91 -6.80 -25.93
N ARG A 281 -5.94 -8.04 -26.44
CA ARG A 281 -6.71 -9.12 -25.83
C ARG A 281 -6.25 -9.40 -24.39
N CYS A 282 -4.95 -9.61 -24.18
CA CYS A 282 -4.42 -9.91 -22.84
C CYS A 282 -4.65 -8.77 -21.86
N TYR A 283 -4.42 -7.51 -22.28
CA TYR A 283 -4.68 -6.33 -21.43
C TYR A 283 -6.16 -6.24 -21.05
N THR A 284 -7.05 -6.45 -22.01
CA THR A 284 -8.49 -6.40 -21.77
C THR A 284 -8.93 -7.48 -20.78
N ARG A 285 -8.36 -8.69 -20.86
CA ARG A 285 -8.68 -9.77 -19.90
C ARG A 285 -8.20 -9.43 -18.47
N VAL A 286 -7.02 -8.84 -18.33
CA VAL A 286 -6.54 -8.35 -17.03
C VAL A 286 -7.44 -7.20 -16.52
N LEU A 287 -7.84 -6.28 -17.39
CA LEU A 287 -8.76 -5.20 -17.05
C LEU A 287 -10.14 -5.73 -16.60
N GLN A 288 -10.68 -6.73 -17.28
CA GLN A 288 -11.93 -7.38 -16.90
C GLN A 288 -11.81 -8.07 -15.52
N ALA A 289 -10.69 -8.73 -15.23
CA ALA A 289 -10.43 -9.32 -13.93
C ALA A 289 -10.39 -8.24 -12.83
N HIS A 290 -9.72 -7.13 -13.11
CA HIS A 290 -9.67 -5.94 -12.22
C HIS A 290 -11.08 -5.38 -11.96
N ILE A 291 -11.86 -5.14 -13.00
CA ILE A 291 -13.24 -4.61 -12.89
C ILE A 291 -14.14 -5.60 -12.14
N ARG A 292 -13.97 -6.89 -12.38
CA ARG A 292 -14.75 -7.93 -11.70
C ARG A 292 -14.59 -7.87 -10.19
N LEU A 293 -13.35 -7.74 -9.69
CA LEU A 293 -13.07 -7.57 -8.27
C LEU A 293 -13.61 -6.23 -7.75
N ALA A 294 -13.33 -5.14 -8.47
CA ALA A 294 -13.76 -3.79 -8.08
C ALA A 294 -15.28 -3.65 -7.88
N ARG A 295 -16.08 -4.46 -8.58
CA ARG A 295 -17.55 -4.46 -8.52
C ARG A 295 -18.13 -5.45 -7.52
N GLN A 296 -17.29 -6.21 -6.79
CA GLN A 296 -17.82 -7.20 -5.87
C GLN A 296 -18.56 -6.56 -4.70
N VAL A 297 -19.69 -7.16 -4.38
CA VAL A 297 -20.41 -6.97 -3.13
C VAL A 297 -20.38 -8.31 -2.40
N PHE A 298 -19.99 -8.30 -1.13
CA PHE A 298 -19.75 -9.51 -0.37
C PHE A 298 -20.11 -9.31 1.11
N PRO A 299 -20.43 -10.39 1.86
CA PRO A 299 -20.70 -10.30 3.29
C PRO A 299 -19.47 -9.90 4.10
N GLU A 300 -19.66 -9.11 5.15
CA GLU A 300 -18.61 -8.82 6.13
C GLU A 300 -18.03 -10.13 6.70
N GLY A 301 -16.71 -10.19 6.79
CA GLY A 301 -15.97 -11.38 7.20
C GLY A 301 -15.64 -12.34 6.04
N THR A 302 -15.93 -11.97 4.79
CA THR A 302 -15.48 -12.74 3.63
C THR A 302 -13.95 -12.81 3.61
N ASN A 303 -13.42 -14.01 3.42
CA ASN A 303 -11.98 -14.26 3.31
C ASN A 303 -11.45 -13.82 1.93
N GLY A 304 -10.23 -13.30 1.89
CA GLY A 304 -9.61 -12.83 0.65
C GLY A 304 -9.33 -13.93 -0.39
N ALA A 305 -9.21 -15.20 0.00
CA ALA A 305 -9.06 -16.31 -0.95
C ALA A 305 -10.31 -16.47 -1.83
N VAL A 306 -11.50 -16.19 -1.30
CA VAL A 306 -12.74 -16.20 -2.09
C VAL A 306 -12.68 -15.13 -3.18
N LEU A 307 -12.24 -13.92 -2.85
CA LEU A 307 -12.12 -12.81 -3.78
C LEU A 307 -10.99 -13.01 -4.81
N ASP A 308 -9.89 -13.67 -4.41
CA ASP A 308 -8.82 -14.08 -5.32
C ASP A 308 -9.35 -15.03 -6.41
N GLY A 309 -10.10 -16.07 -6.01
CA GLY A 309 -10.72 -17.01 -6.94
C GLY A 309 -11.70 -16.33 -7.91
N VAL A 310 -12.51 -15.38 -7.44
CA VAL A 310 -13.43 -14.58 -8.27
C VAL A 310 -12.65 -13.80 -9.33
N THR A 311 -11.51 -13.21 -8.96
CA THR A 311 -10.67 -12.42 -9.88
C THR A 311 -9.98 -13.31 -10.90
N ARG A 312 -9.32 -14.38 -10.48
CA ARG A 312 -8.53 -15.28 -11.34
C ARG A 312 -9.40 -16.09 -12.30
N SER A 313 -10.61 -16.46 -11.90
CA SER A 313 -11.49 -17.34 -12.70
C SER A 313 -11.70 -16.83 -14.13
N LEU A 314 -11.69 -15.53 -14.36
CA LEU A 314 -11.82 -14.94 -15.67
C LEU A 314 -10.55 -15.16 -16.53
N LEU A 315 -9.38 -15.01 -15.92
CA LEU A 315 -8.09 -15.22 -16.59
C LEU A 315 -7.89 -16.71 -16.90
N TRP A 316 -8.22 -17.60 -15.98
CA TRP A 316 -8.10 -19.06 -16.18
C TRP A 316 -8.92 -19.57 -17.36
N ASN A 317 -10.11 -19.00 -17.61
CA ASN A 317 -10.93 -19.34 -18.79
C ASN A 317 -10.22 -19.06 -20.13
N GLU A 318 -9.23 -18.15 -20.11
CA GLU A 318 -8.44 -17.78 -21.29
C GLU A 318 -7.03 -18.42 -21.26
N GLY A 319 -6.74 -19.29 -20.28
CA GLY A 319 -5.41 -19.89 -20.10
C GLY A 319 -4.37 -18.89 -19.58
N LEU A 320 -4.80 -17.79 -18.97
CA LEU A 320 -3.94 -16.76 -18.37
C LEU A 320 -3.92 -16.90 -16.84
N ASP A 321 -2.80 -16.56 -16.21
CA ASP A 321 -2.66 -16.51 -14.74
C ASP A 321 -1.49 -15.60 -14.37
N PHE A 322 -1.33 -15.32 -13.06
CA PHE A 322 -0.22 -14.56 -12.49
C PHE A 322 0.25 -15.16 -11.16
N GLY A 323 1.56 -15.05 -10.87
CA GLY A 323 2.22 -15.75 -9.77
C GLY A 323 2.30 -14.99 -8.44
N HIS A 324 1.56 -13.89 -8.27
CA HIS A 324 1.55 -13.10 -7.04
C HIS A 324 0.14 -13.00 -6.42
N GLY A 325 -0.01 -12.40 -5.24
CA GLY A 325 -1.32 -12.11 -4.67
C GLY A 325 -2.11 -11.12 -5.52
N THR A 326 -3.42 -11.20 -5.48
CA THR A 326 -4.30 -10.24 -6.16
C THR A 326 -4.38 -8.91 -5.42
N GLY A 327 -4.06 -8.91 -4.12
CA GLY A 327 -4.07 -7.68 -3.33
C GLY A 327 -3.55 -7.85 -1.91
N HIS A 328 -3.11 -6.72 -1.35
CA HIS A 328 -2.56 -6.59 -0.01
C HIS A 328 -3.15 -5.37 0.70
N GLY A 329 -3.08 -5.34 2.03
CA GLY A 329 -3.40 -4.16 2.81
C GLY A 329 -2.35 -3.06 2.65
N VAL A 330 -2.72 -1.82 2.99
CA VAL A 330 -1.85 -0.64 2.91
C VAL A 330 -1.98 0.19 4.18
N GLY A 331 -0.86 0.71 4.66
CA GLY A 331 -0.79 1.54 5.87
C GLY A 331 -1.32 2.96 5.66
N ALA A 332 -1.61 3.64 6.77
CA ALA A 332 -1.91 5.06 6.79
C ALA A 332 -0.62 5.86 7.09
N PHE A 333 0.06 6.33 6.06
CA PHE A 333 1.39 6.92 6.16
C PHE A 333 2.36 5.97 6.90
N LEU A 334 2.36 4.70 6.43
CA LEU A 334 3.18 3.57 6.93
C LEU A 334 3.56 2.67 5.74
N GLY A 335 3.86 1.40 6.00
CA GLY A 335 4.25 0.46 4.97
C GLY A 335 3.22 0.31 3.84
N VAL A 336 3.70 0.25 2.60
CA VAL A 336 2.84 -0.02 1.44
C VAL A 336 2.21 -1.40 1.51
N HIS A 337 2.93 -2.39 2.05
CA HIS A 337 2.40 -3.72 2.36
C HIS A 337 2.10 -3.82 3.85
N GLU A 338 0.84 -3.77 4.21
CA GLU A 338 0.37 -3.86 5.59
C GLU A 338 -0.71 -4.93 5.73
N GLY A 339 -0.49 -5.92 6.60
CA GLY A 339 -1.49 -6.90 6.97
C GLY A 339 -2.55 -6.34 7.95
N PRO A 340 -3.49 -7.19 8.41
CA PRO A 340 -3.54 -8.65 8.20
C PRO A 340 -4.30 -9.09 6.93
N GLN A 341 -5.11 -8.19 6.32
CA GLN A 341 -5.92 -8.52 5.16
C GLN A 341 -5.08 -8.63 3.88
N ARG A 342 -5.43 -9.58 3.04
CA ARG A 342 -4.90 -9.76 1.69
C ARG A 342 -5.90 -10.50 0.80
N ILE A 343 -5.81 -10.29 -0.51
CA ILE A 343 -6.54 -11.08 -1.52
C ILE A 343 -5.51 -12.00 -2.19
N SER A 344 -5.53 -13.26 -1.84
CA SER A 344 -4.60 -14.26 -2.37
C SER A 344 -5.12 -15.65 -2.06
N ALA A 345 -4.66 -16.67 -2.79
CA ALA A 345 -4.98 -18.08 -2.51
C ALA A 345 -4.56 -18.51 -1.08
N PHE A 346 -3.61 -17.79 -0.48
CA PHE A 346 -3.08 -18.03 0.88
C PHE A 346 -3.45 -16.91 1.85
N ALA A 347 -4.68 -16.39 1.76
CA ALA A 347 -5.09 -15.21 2.52
C ALA A 347 -5.21 -15.39 4.05
N GLY A 348 -5.06 -16.59 4.60
CA GLY A 348 -5.31 -16.85 6.01
C GLY A 348 -6.80 -16.70 6.39
N ASP A 349 -7.11 -16.58 7.69
CA ASP A 349 -8.49 -16.57 8.20
C ASP A 349 -9.06 -15.16 8.44
N VAL A 350 -8.33 -14.10 8.09
CA VAL A 350 -8.80 -12.74 8.32
C VAL A 350 -9.85 -12.35 7.28
N GLY A 351 -11.06 -12.07 7.78
CA GLY A 351 -12.17 -11.60 6.96
C GLY A 351 -12.18 -10.07 6.80
N PHE A 352 -12.64 -9.60 5.65
CA PHE A 352 -12.76 -8.16 5.36
C PHE A 352 -13.77 -7.47 6.26
N ARG A 353 -13.39 -6.24 6.68
CA ARG A 353 -14.22 -5.31 7.46
C ARG A 353 -14.19 -3.91 6.84
N SER A 354 -15.22 -3.12 7.11
CA SER A 354 -15.25 -1.70 6.70
C SER A 354 -14.09 -0.92 7.30
N GLY A 355 -13.46 -0.03 6.53
CA GLY A 355 -12.27 0.75 6.91
C GLY A 355 -10.94 0.13 6.50
N MET A 356 -10.90 -1.14 6.06
CA MET A 356 -9.69 -1.75 5.50
C MET A 356 -9.35 -1.15 4.13
N ILE A 357 -8.06 -0.97 3.88
CA ILE A 357 -7.53 -0.62 2.54
C ILE A 357 -6.98 -1.89 1.90
N ILE A 358 -7.20 -2.04 0.60
CA ILE A 358 -6.75 -3.21 -0.16
C ILE A 358 -6.33 -2.83 -1.58
N SER A 359 -5.24 -3.41 -2.09
CA SER A 359 -4.92 -3.36 -3.53
C SER A 359 -5.77 -4.36 -4.33
N ASN A 360 -5.94 -4.06 -5.61
CA ASN A 360 -6.53 -4.93 -6.61
C ASN A 360 -5.63 -4.84 -7.85
N GLU A 361 -4.75 -5.84 -8.00
CA GLU A 361 -3.60 -5.79 -8.91
C GLU A 361 -3.43 -7.07 -9.76
N PRO A 362 -4.47 -7.59 -10.42
CA PRO A 362 -4.30 -8.72 -11.33
C PRO A 362 -3.31 -8.39 -12.44
N GLY A 363 -2.62 -9.42 -12.96
CA GLY A 363 -1.64 -9.25 -14.00
C GLY A 363 -1.55 -10.44 -14.94
N TYR A 364 -0.66 -10.32 -15.94
CA TYR A 364 -0.21 -11.38 -16.82
C TYR A 364 1.22 -11.09 -17.28
N TYR A 365 2.09 -12.07 -17.19
CA TYR A 365 3.53 -11.91 -17.48
C TYR A 365 4.02 -13.06 -18.35
N ARG A 366 4.78 -12.72 -19.41
CA ARG A 366 5.38 -13.71 -20.29
C ARG A 366 6.82 -13.31 -20.62
N THR A 367 7.76 -14.14 -20.25
CA THR A 367 9.19 -13.92 -20.51
C THR A 367 9.44 -13.64 -22.00
N GLY A 368 10.19 -12.57 -22.28
CA GLY A 368 10.53 -12.15 -23.63
C GLY A 368 9.43 -11.36 -24.37
N TRP A 369 8.18 -11.37 -23.88
CA TRP A 369 7.05 -10.63 -24.47
C TRP A 369 6.73 -9.36 -23.68
N GLY A 370 6.60 -9.47 -22.38
CA GLY A 370 6.28 -8.35 -21.52
C GLY A 370 5.38 -8.72 -20.35
N GLY A 371 4.86 -7.72 -19.68
CA GLY A 371 3.97 -7.86 -18.54
C GLY A 371 2.87 -6.83 -18.52
N ILE A 372 1.74 -7.22 -17.98
CA ILE A 372 0.57 -6.38 -17.76
C ILE A 372 0.21 -6.51 -16.28
N ARG A 373 0.11 -5.37 -15.58
CA ARG A 373 -0.50 -5.26 -14.26
C ARG A 373 -1.36 -4.00 -14.22
N LEU A 374 -2.57 -4.13 -13.70
CA LEU A 374 -3.51 -3.03 -13.54
C LEU A 374 -3.93 -2.97 -12.08
N GLU A 375 -3.54 -1.90 -11.41
CA GLU A 375 -3.72 -1.79 -9.97
C GLU A 375 -4.39 -0.48 -9.57
N ASN A 376 -5.37 -0.63 -8.70
CA ASN A 376 -5.91 0.45 -7.88
C ASN A 376 -5.95 0.01 -6.42
N LEU A 377 -5.85 0.99 -5.52
CA LEU A 377 -6.23 0.80 -4.11
C LEU A 377 -7.71 1.14 -3.91
N TYR A 378 -8.30 0.41 -2.98
CA TYR A 378 -9.70 0.55 -2.60
C TYR A 378 -9.86 0.62 -1.08
N VAL A 379 -10.85 1.37 -0.61
CA VAL A 379 -11.35 1.24 0.75
C VAL A 379 -12.55 0.30 0.76
N VAL A 380 -12.56 -0.63 1.71
CA VAL A 380 -13.71 -1.50 1.99
C VAL A 380 -14.74 -0.70 2.79
N GLN A 381 -15.97 -0.63 2.29
CA GLN A 381 -17.05 0.11 2.93
C GLN A 381 -18.36 -0.67 2.93
N SER A 382 -19.34 -0.22 3.73
CA SER A 382 -20.66 -0.83 3.76
C SER A 382 -21.44 -0.57 2.46
N ALA A 383 -21.97 -1.62 1.85
CA ALA A 383 -22.86 -1.54 0.69
C ALA A 383 -24.31 -1.29 1.15
N THR A 384 -24.65 -0.04 1.41
CA THR A 384 -25.95 0.37 2.02
C THR A 384 -27.15 0.11 1.13
N GLN A 385 -26.95 -0.08 -0.19
CA GLN A 385 -28.04 -0.34 -1.16
C GLN A 385 -28.52 -1.80 -1.15
N HIS A 386 -27.79 -2.70 -0.49
CA HIS A 386 -28.19 -4.10 -0.39
C HIS A 386 -29.06 -4.36 0.85
N PRO A 387 -30.06 -5.27 0.75
CA PRO A 387 -30.83 -5.68 1.92
C PRO A 387 -29.92 -6.32 2.97
N ARG A 388 -30.36 -6.29 4.24
CA ARG A 388 -29.59 -6.94 5.30
C ARG A 388 -29.38 -8.43 4.99
N HIS A 389 -28.16 -8.92 5.23
CA HIS A 389 -27.87 -10.35 5.15
C HIS A 389 -28.75 -11.11 6.16
N PRO A 390 -29.28 -12.31 5.82
CA PRO A 390 -30.11 -13.10 6.73
C PRO A 390 -29.51 -13.31 8.12
N ASP A 391 -28.18 -13.45 8.20
CA ASP A 391 -27.43 -13.62 9.46
C ASP A 391 -27.13 -12.30 10.18
N GLY A 392 -27.71 -11.19 9.76
CA GLY A 392 -27.46 -9.86 10.32
C GLY A 392 -26.13 -9.21 9.91
N LYS A 393 -25.28 -9.87 9.12
CA LYS A 393 -24.02 -9.33 8.62
C LYS A 393 -24.27 -8.13 7.70
N LYS A 394 -23.30 -7.22 7.64
CA LYS A 394 -23.31 -6.14 6.64
C LYS A 394 -22.85 -6.68 5.29
N TRP A 395 -23.35 -6.07 4.22
CA TRP A 395 -22.75 -6.20 2.91
C TRP A 395 -21.65 -5.15 2.76
N LEU A 396 -20.53 -5.56 2.18
CA LEU A 396 -19.37 -4.72 1.90
C LEU A 396 -19.20 -4.58 0.39
N CYS A 397 -18.58 -3.47 -0.01
CA CYS A 397 -18.15 -3.19 -1.37
C CYS A 397 -16.84 -2.39 -1.34
N PHE A 398 -16.28 -2.15 -2.51
CA PHE A 398 -15.07 -1.37 -2.69
C PHE A 398 -15.38 0.04 -3.19
N ASP A 399 -14.74 1.06 -2.59
CA ASP A 399 -14.70 2.41 -3.14
C ASP A 399 -13.28 2.74 -3.59
N THR A 400 -13.16 3.20 -4.82
CA THR A 400 -11.87 3.44 -5.48
C THR A 400 -11.13 4.62 -4.88
N LEU A 401 -9.87 4.44 -4.54
CA LEU A 401 -8.95 5.49 -4.09
C LEU A 401 -8.06 6.00 -5.22
N THR A 402 -7.56 5.11 -6.07
CA THR A 402 -6.65 5.43 -7.18
C THR A 402 -7.41 6.05 -8.36
N LEU A 403 -7.02 7.26 -8.76
CA LEU A 403 -7.69 8.05 -9.82
C LEU A 403 -6.72 8.34 -10.97
N ILE A 404 -6.29 7.29 -11.68
CA ILE A 404 -5.35 7.35 -12.81
C ILE A 404 -6.02 6.66 -14.01
N PRO A 405 -6.02 7.25 -15.22
CA PRO A 405 -6.67 6.62 -16.37
C PRO A 405 -6.01 5.30 -16.77
N PHE A 406 -6.81 4.38 -17.32
CA PHE A 406 -6.32 3.19 -18.02
C PHE A 406 -5.91 3.52 -19.45
N GLU A 407 -4.97 2.77 -20.04
CA GLU A 407 -4.51 2.98 -21.42
C GLU A 407 -5.54 2.45 -22.43
N ARG A 408 -6.32 3.34 -23.02
CA ARG A 408 -7.43 2.98 -23.93
C ARG A 408 -6.97 2.27 -25.19
N LYS A 409 -5.80 2.61 -25.75
CA LYS A 409 -5.24 1.92 -26.93
C LYS A 409 -5.08 0.42 -26.74
N LEU A 410 -4.88 -0.03 -25.49
CA LEU A 410 -4.71 -1.45 -25.14
C LEU A 410 -6.04 -2.18 -24.92
N VAL A 411 -7.19 -1.50 -25.01
CA VAL A 411 -8.50 -2.11 -24.76
C VAL A 411 -9.15 -2.55 -26.05
N CYS A 412 -9.42 -3.85 -26.16
CA CYS A 412 -10.31 -4.43 -27.19
C CYS A 412 -11.76 -4.25 -26.70
N GLU A 413 -12.42 -3.19 -27.17
CA GLU A 413 -13.74 -2.76 -26.67
C GLU A 413 -14.86 -3.77 -26.97
N GLU A 414 -14.70 -4.60 -28.00
CA GLU A 414 -15.64 -5.67 -28.37
C GLU A 414 -15.69 -6.79 -27.31
N LEU A 415 -14.63 -6.97 -26.54
CA LEU A 415 -14.59 -7.97 -25.48
C LEU A 415 -15.27 -7.50 -24.20
N LEU A 416 -15.54 -6.20 -24.05
CA LEU A 416 -16.17 -5.63 -22.86
C LEU A 416 -17.68 -5.85 -22.88
N THR A 417 -18.21 -6.36 -21.77
CA THR A 417 -19.66 -6.35 -21.52
C THR A 417 -20.15 -4.90 -21.34
N GLU A 418 -21.45 -4.70 -21.43
CA GLU A 418 -22.06 -3.37 -21.19
C GLU A 418 -21.81 -2.88 -19.77
N ASP A 419 -21.84 -3.76 -18.79
CA ASP A 419 -21.56 -3.45 -17.39
C ASP A 419 -20.11 -3.01 -17.14
N GLU A 420 -19.14 -3.66 -17.80
CA GLU A 420 -17.73 -3.29 -17.71
C GLU A 420 -17.47 -1.96 -18.41
N TRP A 421 -18.11 -1.73 -19.55
CA TRP A 421 -18.07 -0.45 -20.25
C TRP A 421 -18.62 0.69 -19.38
N ASN A 422 -19.80 0.49 -18.79
CA ASN A 422 -20.43 1.47 -17.90
C ASN A 422 -19.56 1.76 -16.67
N TRP A 423 -18.88 0.73 -16.11
CA TRP A 423 -17.94 0.92 -15.01
C TRP A 423 -16.75 1.80 -15.43
N LEU A 424 -16.17 1.55 -16.61
CA LEU A 424 -15.07 2.34 -17.16
C LEU A 424 -15.48 3.80 -17.41
N GLN A 425 -16.67 4.04 -17.93
CA GLN A 425 -17.20 5.39 -18.10
C GLN A 425 -17.30 6.14 -16.76
N HIS A 426 -17.90 5.51 -15.75
CA HIS A 426 -18.04 6.11 -14.43
C HIS A 426 -16.68 6.34 -13.77
N TYR A 427 -15.75 5.40 -13.89
CA TYR A 427 -14.40 5.53 -13.36
C TYR A 427 -13.67 6.72 -14.00
N HIS A 428 -13.61 6.80 -15.32
CA HIS A 428 -12.90 7.86 -16.02
C HIS A 428 -13.57 9.24 -15.87
N LYS A 429 -14.91 9.28 -15.78
CA LYS A 429 -15.63 10.49 -15.41
C LYS A 429 -15.16 11.00 -14.03
N ARG A 430 -15.09 10.14 -13.03
CA ARG A 430 -14.61 10.50 -11.70
C ARG A 430 -13.13 10.94 -11.72
N VAL A 431 -12.28 10.24 -12.48
CA VAL A 431 -10.87 10.65 -12.68
C VAL A 431 -10.81 12.07 -13.23
N TRP A 432 -11.58 12.39 -14.27
CA TRP A 432 -11.63 13.73 -14.84
C TRP A 432 -12.10 14.78 -13.82
N GLU A 433 -13.21 14.54 -13.17
CA GLU A 433 -13.83 15.48 -12.21
C GLU A 433 -12.94 15.80 -11.01
N GLU A 434 -12.22 14.81 -10.48
CA GLU A 434 -11.39 14.99 -9.29
C GLU A 434 -9.95 15.44 -9.60
N ILE A 435 -9.39 15.12 -10.77
CA ILE A 435 -7.98 15.37 -11.07
C ILE A 435 -7.78 16.58 -11.99
N SER A 436 -8.65 16.83 -12.96
CA SER A 436 -8.47 17.95 -13.88
C SER A 436 -8.38 19.34 -13.21
N PRO A 437 -9.12 19.61 -12.09
CA PRO A 437 -8.98 20.88 -11.38
C PRO A 437 -7.63 21.08 -10.67
N LEU A 438 -6.88 20.00 -10.47
CA LEU A 438 -5.59 20.01 -9.78
C LEU A 438 -4.39 20.13 -10.75
N LEU A 439 -4.63 20.04 -12.06
CA LEU A 439 -3.63 20.21 -13.10
C LEU A 439 -3.48 21.69 -13.46
N ASN A 440 -2.26 22.12 -13.69
CA ASN A 440 -1.96 23.52 -13.96
C ASN A 440 -1.71 23.81 -15.46
N GLU A 441 -1.18 22.84 -16.21
CA GLU A 441 -0.79 23.02 -17.60
C GLU A 441 -1.87 22.53 -18.56
N ASP A 442 -2.11 23.27 -19.64
CA ASP A 442 -3.14 22.94 -20.65
C ASP A 442 -2.86 21.59 -21.32
N GLY A 443 -1.58 21.27 -21.61
CA GLY A 443 -1.20 19.99 -22.19
C GLY A 443 -1.48 18.78 -21.29
N GLU A 444 -1.38 18.93 -19.97
CA GLU A 444 -1.73 17.90 -19.00
C GLU A 444 -3.25 17.66 -18.96
N LYS A 445 -4.04 18.75 -18.99
CA LYS A 445 -5.50 18.69 -19.04
C LYS A 445 -5.98 18.09 -20.36
N GLU A 446 -5.38 18.48 -21.49
CA GLU A 446 -5.71 17.91 -22.80
C GLU A 446 -5.45 16.40 -22.82
N TYR A 447 -4.28 15.96 -22.31
CA TYR A 447 -3.99 14.53 -22.16
C TYR A 447 -5.05 13.83 -21.32
N LEU A 448 -5.35 14.37 -20.13
CA LEU A 448 -6.31 13.73 -19.22
C LEU A 448 -7.71 13.69 -19.83
N GLN A 449 -8.13 14.73 -20.54
CA GLN A 449 -9.41 14.77 -21.25
C GLN A 449 -9.50 13.64 -22.28
N GLN A 450 -8.47 13.48 -23.11
CA GLN A 450 -8.40 12.41 -24.11
C GLN A 450 -8.39 11.03 -23.46
N ALA A 451 -7.59 10.84 -22.40
CA ALA A 451 -7.51 9.56 -21.68
C ALA A 451 -8.81 9.18 -20.94
N CYS A 452 -9.61 10.17 -20.54
CA CYS A 452 -10.88 9.99 -19.85
C CYS A 452 -12.12 10.02 -20.79
N ASP A 453 -11.92 10.20 -22.09
CA ASP A 453 -13.04 10.18 -23.04
C ASP A 453 -13.46 8.74 -23.39
N TRP A 454 -14.42 8.23 -22.64
CA TRP A 454 -15.06 6.93 -22.82
C TRP A 454 -16.57 7.11 -23.19
N SER A 455 -16.91 8.25 -23.78
CA SER A 455 -18.31 8.59 -24.12
C SER A 455 -18.89 7.69 -25.21
N GLN A 456 -18.05 7.22 -26.14
CA GLN A 456 -18.46 6.35 -27.24
C GLN A 456 -17.43 5.24 -27.42
N ARG A 457 -17.89 4.04 -27.84
CA ARG A 457 -16.98 2.96 -28.28
C ARG A 457 -16.29 3.37 -29.57
N LEU A 458 -15.01 3.08 -29.67
CA LEU A 458 -14.27 3.25 -30.93
C LEU A 458 -14.85 2.27 -31.95
N GLN A 459 -15.20 2.75 -33.14
CA GLN A 459 -15.59 1.84 -34.21
C GLN A 459 -14.40 0.98 -34.59
N ALA A 460 -14.58 -0.35 -34.63
CA ALA A 460 -13.53 -1.22 -35.13
C ALA A 460 -13.08 -0.72 -36.50
N ALA A 461 -11.79 -0.53 -36.69
CA ALA A 461 -11.25 -0.24 -38.02
C ALA A 461 -11.56 -1.45 -38.89
N ALA A 462 -12.39 -1.22 -39.92
CA ALA A 462 -12.88 -2.24 -40.85
C ALA A 462 -11.76 -2.86 -41.67
#